data_e29027d7a8677636b5d849c6ab82834c
#
_entry.id   e29027d7a8677636b5d849c6ab82834c
#
_cell.length_a   1.000
_cell.length_b   1.000
_cell.length_c   1.000
_cell.angle_alpha   90.00
_cell.angle_beta   90.00
_cell.angle_gamma   90.00
#
_symmetry.space_group_name_H-M   'P 1'
#
loop_
_entity.id
_entity.type
_entity.pdbx_description
1 polymer ?
#
loop_
_entity_poly.entity_id
_entity_poly.type
_entity_poly.pdbx_seq_one_letter_code
_entity_poly.pdbx_strand_id
1 'polypeptide(L)'
;ASDVYKRQVVQPATGCIDEYIKIIAKLMDTGYAYFAGGNVYFDTSRLDHYYVFNDHDEDDLAVGVREGVEEDTNKRNKNDFVLWFTKSKFENQALKWDSPWGIGYPGWHIECSGISMKYNGEYLDLHCGGVDNAFPHHTNEIAQSESYLGHAWCPQWFHVHHLNTSTGKMSKSKGEFLTVSLLEEKGYDPLIYRFFC
;
A
#
# COMPACT_ATOMS: atom_id res chain seq x y z
N ALA A 1 -9.07 31.85 -4.87
CA ALA A 1 -8.36 30.74 -4.18
C ALA A 1 -9.04 29.37 -4.36
N SER A 2 -10.18 29.32 -5.01
CA SER A 2 -10.98 28.08 -5.16
C SER A 2 -10.55 27.16 -6.30
N ASP A 3 -9.59 27.56 -7.13
CA ASP A 3 -9.17 26.82 -8.31
C ASP A 3 -7.79 26.15 -8.16
N VAL A 4 -7.38 25.92 -6.94
CA VAL A 4 -6.21 25.09 -6.67
C VAL A 4 -6.58 23.66 -7.07
N TYR A 5 -5.72 23.04 -7.84
CA TYR A 5 -5.79 21.73 -8.46
C TYR A 5 -6.71 20.73 -7.74
N LYS A 6 -7.77 20.33 -8.41
CA LYS A 6 -8.62 19.23 -7.97
C LYS A 6 -7.99 17.91 -8.43
N ARG A 7 -8.27 16.86 -7.71
CA ARG A 7 -7.92 15.50 -8.12
C ARG A 7 -8.48 15.25 -9.54
N GLN A 8 -7.62 14.87 -10.46
CA GLN A 8 -7.99 14.61 -11.85
C GLN A 8 -8.68 13.26 -11.99
N VAL A 9 -8.23 12.27 -11.19
CA VAL A 9 -8.78 10.92 -11.18
C VAL A 9 -9.07 10.49 -9.75
N VAL A 10 -10.25 9.90 -9.55
CA VAL A 10 -10.63 9.17 -8.34
C VAL A 10 -11.12 7.81 -8.80
N GLN A 11 -10.31 6.78 -8.55
CA GLN A 11 -10.57 5.43 -9.03
C GLN A 11 -10.80 4.48 -7.84
N PRO A 12 -12.00 3.86 -7.74
CA PRO A 12 -12.20 2.74 -6.82
C PRO A 12 -11.33 1.55 -7.21
N ALA A 13 -10.67 0.94 -6.22
CA ALA A 13 -9.79 -0.21 -6.44
C ALA A 13 -10.50 -1.38 -7.16
N THR A 14 -11.78 -1.58 -6.86
CA THR A 14 -12.61 -2.61 -7.50
C THR A 14 -12.79 -2.45 -9.01
N GLY A 15 -12.47 -1.31 -9.58
CA GLY A 15 -12.56 -1.05 -11.02
C GLY A 15 -11.27 -1.32 -11.80
N CYS A 16 -10.25 -1.92 -11.17
CA CYS A 16 -8.94 -2.17 -11.80
C CYS A 16 -8.45 -3.62 -11.63
N ILE A 17 -9.34 -4.57 -11.45
CA ILE A 17 -9.00 -5.97 -11.21
C ILE A 17 -8.19 -6.58 -12.36
N ASP A 18 -8.54 -6.30 -13.60
CA ASP A 18 -7.83 -6.80 -14.78
C ASP A 18 -6.38 -6.29 -14.84
N GLU A 19 -6.15 -5.05 -14.40
CA GLU A 19 -4.81 -4.46 -14.31
C GLU A 19 -3.94 -5.22 -13.28
N TYR A 20 -4.52 -5.54 -12.12
CA TYR A 20 -3.81 -6.29 -11.08
C TYR A 20 -3.45 -7.69 -11.55
N ILE A 21 -4.42 -8.40 -12.16
CA ILE A 21 -4.19 -9.74 -12.73
C ILE A 21 -3.07 -9.70 -13.79
N LYS A 22 -3.07 -8.70 -14.67
CA LYS A 22 -2.04 -8.50 -15.68
C LYS A 22 -0.64 -8.33 -15.08
N ILE A 23 -0.53 -7.47 -14.06
CA ILE A 23 0.75 -7.23 -13.39
C ILE A 23 1.24 -8.50 -12.69
N ILE A 24 0.37 -9.17 -11.93
CA ILE A 24 0.69 -10.39 -11.19
C ILE A 24 1.10 -11.52 -12.17
N ALA A 25 0.40 -11.69 -13.29
CA ALA A 25 0.74 -12.68 -14.29
C ALA A 25 2.15 -12.46 -14.85
N LYS A 26 2.51 -11.22 -15.20
CA LYS A 26 3.87 -10.90 -15.66
C LYS A 26 4.92 -11.16 -14.56
N LEU A 27 4.64 -10.82 -13.29
CA LEU A 27 5.55 -11.10 -12.18
C LEU A 27 5.77 -12.61 -11.99
N MET A 28 4.73 -13.43 -12.20
CA MET A 28 4.87 -14.89 -12.19
C MET A 28 5.70 -15.40 -13.37
N ASP A 29 5.44 -14.92 -14.57
CA ASP A 29 6.16 -15.30 -15.79
C ASP A 29 7.66 -14.95 -15.71
N THR A 30 7.99 -13.84 -15.05
CA THR A 30 9.37 -13.36 -14.86
C THR A 30 10.05 -13.95 -13.61
N GLY A 31 9.33 -14.74 -12.80
CA GLY A 31 9.86 -15.41 -11.63
C GLY A 31 9.96 -14.56 -10.37
N TYR A 32 9.34 -13.38 -10.34
CA TYR A 32 9.23 -12.54 -9.15
C TYR A 32 8.05 -12.92 -8.25
N ALA A 33 7.14 -13.76 -8.74
CA ALA A 33 6.01 -14.22 -7.95
C ALA A 33 5.85 -15.73 -8.05
N TYR A 34 5.20 -16.34 -7.07
CA TYR A 34 4.94 -17.78 -7.00
C TYR A 34 3.59 -18.08 -6.37
N PHE A 35 3.04 -19.24 -6.69
CA PHE A 35 1.81 -19.76 -6.11
C PHE A 35 2.13 -20.77 -5.01
N ALA A 36 1.58 -20.58 -3.81
CA ALA A 36 1.72 -21.49 -2.69
C ALA A 36 0.50 -21.42 -1.76
N GLY A 37 0.11 -22.53 -1.17
CA GLY A 37 -0.97 -22.59 -0.18
C GLY A 37 -2.34 -22.10 -0.66
N GLY A 38 -2.51 -21.83 -1.98
CA GLY A 38 -3.71 -21.24 -2.57
C GLY A 38 -3.63 -19.74 -2.79
N ASN A 39 -2.48 -19.08 -2.54
CA ASN A 39 -2.29 -17.65 -2.74
C ASN A 39 -1.10 -17.39 -3.69
N VAL A 40 -1.08 -16.20 -4.30
CA VAL A 40 0.08 -15.72 -5.06
C VAL A 40 0.89 -14.78 -4.20
N TYR A 41 2.18 -15.04 -4.08
CA TYR A 41 3.13 -14.26 -3.29
C TYR A 41 4.17 -13.61 -4.18
N PHE A 42 4.63 -12.43 -3.79
CA PHE A 42 5.85 -11.83 -4.31
C PHE A 42 7.05 -12.44 -3.57
N ASP A 43 8.09 -12.81 -4.32
CA ASP A 43 9.34 -13.41 -3.81
C ASP A 43 10.38 -12.30 -3.60
N THR A 44 10.51 -11.84 -2.37
CA THR A 44 11.43 -10.74 -2.01
C THR A 44 12.90 -11.13 -2.14
N SER A 45 13.23 -12.42 -2.14
CA SER A 45 14.61 -12.90 -2.35
C SER A 45 15.13 -12.67 -3.78
N ARG A 46 14.26 -12.30 -4.71
CA ARG A 46 14.63 -11.97 -6.09
C ARG A 46 15.16 -10.56 -6.25
N LEU A 47 15.08 -9.74 -5.22
CA LEU A 47 15.54 -8.36 -5.21
C LEU A 47 16.93 -8.25 -4.63
N ASP A 48 17.79 -7.48 -5.27
CA ASP A 48 19.12 -7.16 -4.73
C ASP A 48 19.03 -6.28 -3.47
N HIS A 49 17.97 -5.45 -3.39
CA HIS A 49 17.73 -4.57 -2.26
C HIS A 49 16.22 -4.36 -2.06
N TYR A 50 15.69 -4.85 -0.93
CA TYR A 50 14.27 -4.75 -0.61
C TYR A 50 13.95 -3.55 0.29
N TYR A 51 14.78 -3.25 1.30
CA TYR A 51 14.55 -2.17 2.25
C TYR A 51 15.03 -0.82 1.71
N VAL A 52 14.17 -0.12 0.96
CA VAL A 52 14.55 1.12 0.24
C VAL A 52 14.45 2.39 1.08
N PHE A 53 13.67 2.40 2.18
CA PHE A 53 13.47 3.58 3.02
C PHE A 53 14.18 3.54 4.36
N ASN A 54 14.71 2.39 4.76
CA ASN A 54 15.33 2.19 6.06
C ASN A 54 16.64 1.40 5.91
N ASP A 55 17.70 1.87 6.55
CA ASP A 55 18.96 1.13 6.72
C ASP A 55 18.85 0.05 7.81
N HIS A 56 17.66 -0.53 8.00
CA HIS A 56 17.46 -1.56 9.02
C HIS A 56 17.93 -2.92 8.53
N ASP A 57 18.72 -3.58 9.35
CA ASP A 57 19.00 -5.01 9.24
C ASP A 57 17.69 -5.81 9.46
N GLU A 58 17.60 -6.99 8.85
CA GLU A 58 16.41 -7.87 8.93
C GLU A 58 15.94 -8.14 10.37
N ASP A 59 16.84 -8.09 11.35
CA ASP A 59 16.57 -8.33 12.77
C ASP A 59 15.83 -7.15 13.44
N ASP A 60 16.03 -5.92 13.00
CA ASP A 60 15.36 -4.73 13.57
C ASP A 60 13.87 -4.66 13.20
N LEU A 61 13.47 -5.30 12.12
CA LEU A 61 12.08 -5.28 11.63
C LEU A 61 11.17 -6.31 12.32
N ALA A 62 11.72 -7.17 13.15
CA ALA A 62 10.94 -8.04 14.05
C ALA A 62 10.08 -7.21 15.04
N VAL A 63 10.45 -5.95 15.27
CA VAL A 63 9.74 -5.02 16.17
C VAL A 63 8.47 -4.44 15.55
N GLY A 64 8.33 -4.45 14.23
CA GLY A 64 7.17 -3.91 13.50
C GLY A 64 6.07 -4.92 13.18
N VAL A 65 6.25 -6.19 13.52
CA VAL A 65 5.22 -7.22 13.33
C VAL A 65 4.09 -6.96 14.31
N ARG A 66 2.90 -6.63 13.80
CA ARG A 66 1.70 -6.50 14.63
C ARG A 66 1.56 -7.75 15.49
N GLU A 67 1.51 -7.58 16.80
CA GLU A 67 1.19 -8.67 17.74
C GLU A 67 -0.08 -9.40 17.25
N GLY A 68 0.00 -10.72 17.10
CA GLY A 68 -1.12 -11.57 16.70
C GLY A 68 -1.22 -11.87 15.19
N VAL A 69 -0.21 -11.57 14.38
CA VAL A 69 -0.13 -12.10 13.00
C VAL A 69 0.51 -13.50 13.08
N GLU A 70 -0.29 -14.53 12.80
CA GLU A 70 0.21 -15.89 12.64
C GLU A 70 1.19 -15.95 11.45
N GLU A 71 2.30 -16.66 11.66
CA GLU A 71 3.32 -16.85 10.64
C GLU A 71 2.74 -17.67 9.48
N ASP A 72 2.76 -17.10 8.27
CA ASP A 72 2.27 -17.78 7.07
C ASP A 72 3.33 -18.76 6.54
N THR A 73 3.19 -20.03 6.89
CA THR A 73 4.10 -21.10 6.54
C THR A 73 4.18 -21.41 5.04
N ASN A 74 3.32 -20.81 4.19
CA ASN A 74 3.38 -20.94 2.75
C ASN A 74 4.40 -19.99 2.09
N LYS A 75 4.85 -18.99 2.82
CA LYS A 75 5.88 -18.05 2.35
C LYS A 75 7.23 -18.75 2.24
N ARG A 76 7.98 -18.45 1.18
CA ARG A 76 9.37 -18.89 1.01
C ARG A 76 10.32 -18.07 1.89
N ASN A 77 10.05 -16.75 1.99
CA ASN A 77 10.83 -15.82 2.78
C ASN A 77 9.90 -15.03 3.72
N LYS A 78 10.42 -14.65 4.88
CA LYS A 78 9.65 -13.91 5.90
C LYS A 78 8.98 -12.64 5.36
N ASN A 79 9.67 -11.93 4.48
CA ASN A 79 9.22 -10.66 3.92
C ASN A 79 8.32 -10.78 2.69
N ASP A 80 8.11 -12.00 2.17
CA ASP A 80 7.20 -12.20 1.05
C ASP A 80 5.80 -11.72 1.39
N PHE A 81 5.11 -11.17 0.42
CA PHE A 81 3.78 -10.62 0.62
C PHE A 81 2.79 -11.09 -0.44
N VAL A 82 1.53 -11.12 -0.07
CA VAL A 82 0.49 -11.66 -0.94
C VAL A 82 0.10 -10.65 -2.01
N LEU A 83 0.10 -11.08 -3.26
CA LEU A 83 -0.39 -10.34 -4.42
C LEU A 83 -1.85 -10.67 -4.73
N TRP A 84 -2.26 -11.94 -4.54
CA TRP A 84 -3.63 -12.41 -4.75
C TRP A 84 -4.02 -13.44 -3.70
N PHE A 85 -5.13 -13.21 -3.03
CA PHE A 85 -5.69 -14.12 -2.04
C PHE A 85 -6.80 -14.97 -2.66
N THR A 86 -6.65 -16.30 -2.67
CA THR A 86 -7.76 -17.23 -2.89
C THR A 86 -8.17 -17.89 -1.59
N LYS A 87 -7.25 -17.94 -0.61
CA LYS A 87 -7.50 -18.42 0.75
C LYS A 87 -7.05 -17.36 1.74
N SER A 88 -7.93 -17.01 2.67
CA SER A 88 -7.61 -16.12 3.79
C SER A 88 -8.46 -16.45 5.00
N LYS A 89 -8.07 -15.96 6.17
CA LYS A 89 -8.89 -16.03 7.38
C LYS A 89 -10.22 -15.26 7.26
N PHE A 90 -10.39 -14.46 6.23
CA PHE A 90 -11.61 -13.73 5.90
C PHE A 90 -12.41 -14.49 4.84
N GLU A 91 -12.88 -15.71 5.17
CA GLU A 91 -13.63 -16.54 4.24
C GLU A 91 -14.91 -15.88 3.72
N ASN A 92 -15.53 -15.01 4.52
CA ASN A 92 -16.74 -14.27 4.20
C ASN A 92 -16.48 -12.93 3.48
N GLN A 93 -15.31 -12.73 2.86
CA GLN A 93 -15.04 -11.56 2.04
C GLN A 93 -16.09 -11.44 0.94
N ALA A 94 -16.85 -10.32 0.96
CA ALA A 94 -17.96 -10.10 0.03
C ALA A 94 -17.51 -9.82 -1.40
N LEU A 95 -16.31 -9.22 -1.57
CA LEU A 95 -15.75 -8.83 -2.85
C LEU A 95 -14.69 -9.84 -3.27
N LYS A 96 -15.01 -10.64 -4.28
CA LYS A 96 -14.11 -11.62 -4.90
C LYS A 96 -14.31 -11.60 -6.42
N TRP A 97 -13.26 -11.90 -7.13
CA TRP A 97 -13.24 -11.92 -8.60
C TRP A 97 -12.55 -13.18 -9.11
N ASP A 98 -12.89 -13.56 -10.33
CA ASP A 98 -12.20 -14.64 -11.04
C ASP A 98 -10.76 -14.22 -11.40
N SER A 99 -9.85 -15.16 -11.29
CA SER A 99 -8.46 -15.00 -11.73
C SER A 99 -7.88 -16.31 -12.23
N PRO A 100 -6.72 -16.30 -12.93
CA PRO A 100 -6.04 -17.54 -13.34
C PRO A 100 -5.65 -18.46 -12.16
N TRP A 101 -5.57 -17.92 -10.95
CA TRP A 101 -5.19 -18.64 -9.73
C TRP A 101 -6.38 -19.10 -8.90
N GLY A 102 -7.60 -18.72 -9.29
CA GLY A 102 -8.85 -19.02 -8.62
C GLY A 102 -9.61 -17.77 -8.20
N ILE A 103 -10.83 -18.00 -7.69
CA ILE A 103 -11.69 -16.93 -7.19
C ILE A 103 -11.07 -16.34 -5.93
N GLY A 104 -10.87 -15.01 -5.91
CA GLY A 104 -10.18 -14.35 -4.82
C GLY A 104 -10.19 -12.82 -4.91
N TYR A 105 -9.24 -12.18 -4.26
CA TYR A 105 -9.11 -10.73 -4.23
C TYR A 105 -7.64 -10.30 -4.20
N PRO A 106 -7.32 -9.07 -4.66
CA PRO A 106 -5.94 -8.56 -4.68
C PRO A 106 -5.42 -8.31 -3.26
N GLY A 107 -4.11 -8.39 -3.10
CA GLY A 107 -3.41 -7.81 -1.96
C GLY A 107 -3.47 -6.28 -2.01
N TRP A 108 -3.34 -5.63 -0.87
CA TRP A 108 -3.47 -4.16 -0.78
C TRP A 108 -2.43 -3.40 -1.64
N HIS A 109 -1.19 -3.89 -1.69
CA HIS A 109 -0.11 -3.17 -2.36
C HIS A 109 -0.26 -3.14 -3.89
N ILE A 110 -0.81 -4.22 -4.49
CA ILE A 110 -0.99 -4.29 -5.95
C ILE A 110 -2.06 -3.33 -6.45
N GLU A 111 -3.02 -2.97 -5.60
CA GLU A 111 -4.06 -2.01 -5.96
C GLU A 111 -3.46 -0.64 -6.25
N CYS A 112 -2.59 -0.13 -5.37
CA CYS A 112 -1.95 1.17 -5.55
C CYS A 112 -1.02 1.18 -6.77
N SER A 113 -0.19 0.17 -6.96
CA SER A 113 0.66 0.05 -8.15
C SER A 113 -0.15 0.01 -9.45
N GLY A 114 -1.18 -0.84 -9.51
CA GLY A 114 -2.00 -1.01 -10.71
C GLY A 114 -2.79 0.24 -11.08
N ILE A 115 -3.37 0.93 -10.10
CA ILE A 115 -4.10 2.18 -10.32
C ILE A 115 -3.14 3.29 -10.78
N SER A 116 -2.00 3.42 -10.11
CA SER A 116 -1.00 4.43 -10.48
C SER A 116 -0.51 4.24 -11.91
N MET A 117 -0.13 3.04 -12.30
CA MET A 117 0.35 2.75 -13.65
C MET A 117 -0.75 2.96 -14.71
N LYS A 118 -2.00 2.63 -14.40
CA LYS A 118 -3.12 2.82 -15.32
C LYS A 118 -3.33 4.27 -15.72
N TYR A 119 -3.19 5.20 -14.77
CA TYR A 119 -3.52 6.61 -14.98
C TYR A 119 -2.31 7.52 -15.15
N ASN A 120 -1.16 7.16 -14.60
CA ASN A 120 0.05 7.98 -14.68
C ASN A 120 1.13 7.36 -15.59
N GLY A 121 0.91 6.12 -16.09
CA GLY A 121 1.89 5.42 -16.91
C GLY A 121 3.01 4.77 -16.10
N GLU A 122 4.11 4.50 -16.78
CA GLU A 122 5.24 3.72 -16.23
C GLU A 122 6.18 4.53 -15.34
N TYR A 123 6.02 5.85 -15.29
CA TYR A 123 6.82 6.77 -14.48
C TYR A 123 5.89 7.63 -13.63
N LEU A 124 6.06 7.57 -12.33
CA LEU A 124 5.35 8.37 -11.36
C LEU A 124 6.30 9.42 -10.79
N ASP A 125 5.96 10.71 -10.89
CA ASP A 125 6.86 11.78 -10.43
C ASP A 125 7.00 11.84 -8.91
N LEU A 126 5.88 11.69 -8.21
CA LEU A 126 5.79 11.77 -6.75
C LEU A 126 4.73 10.83 -6.21
N HIS A 127 5.06 10.05 -5.19
CA HIS A 127 4.11 9.24 -4.43
C HIS A 127 4.02 9.72 -2.98
N CYS A 128 2.81 9.86 -2.47
CA CYS A 128 2.55 10.40 -1.14
C CYS A 128 1.80 9.40 -0.26
N GLY A 129 2.11 9.39 1.04
CA GLY A 129 1.39 8.60 2.03
C GLY A 129 1.72 8.99 3.46
N GLY A 130 1.15 8.29 4.43
CA GLY A 130 1.56 8.40 5.81
C GLY A 130 2.93 7.78 6.05
N VAL A 131 3.64 8.20 7.09
CA VAL A 131 4.94 7.62 7.46
C VAL A 131 4.85 6.11 7.73
N ASP A 132 3.71 5.63 8.17
CA ASP A 132 3.41 4.21 8.38
C ASP A 132 3.28 3.40 7.09
N ASN A 133 3.13 4.06 5.93
CA ASN A 133 3.14 3.42 4.64
C ASN A 133 4.56 3.22 4.08
N ALA A 134 5.58 3.88 4.59
CA ALA A 134 6.95 3.70 4.09
C ALA A 134 7.34 2.22 4.12
N PHE A 135 7.03 1.54 5.24
CA PHE A 135 7.18 0.10 5.38
C PHE A 135 5.94 -0.52 6.06
N PRO A 136 5.40 -1.64 5.53
CA PRO A 136 5.85 -2.36 4.32
C PRO A 136 5.19 -1.86 3.02
N HIS A 137 4.17 -0.97 3.06
CA HIS A 137 3.27 -0.70 1.94
C HIS A 137 4.01 -0.14 0.71
N HIS A 138 4.66 1.02 0.82
CA HIS A 138 5.38 1.63 -0.30
C HIS A 138 6.61 0.82 -0.70
N THR A 139 7.29 0.18 0.25
CA THR A 139 8.38 -0.76 -0.06
C THR A 139 7.89 -1.90 -0.95
N ASN A 140 6.72 -2.47 -0.67
CA ASN A 140 6.11 -3.52 -1.49
C ASN A 140 5.63 -2.99 -2.84
N GLU A 141 5.12 -1.75 -2.91
CA GLU A 141 4.77 -1.12 -4.18
C GLU A 141 6.00 -0.94 -5.08
N ILE A 142 7.14 -0.48 -4.55
CA ILE A 142 8.40 -0.38 -5.29
C ILE A 142 8.82 -1.76 -5.79
N ALA A 143 8.88 -2.74 -4.89
CA ALA A 143 9.27 -4.10 -5.22
C ALA A 143 8.48 -4.66 -6.41
N GLN A 144 7.16 -4.61 -6.36
CA GLN A 144 6.32 -5.17 -7.42
C GLN A 144 6.30 -4.31 -8.70
N SER A 145 6.29 -2.96 -8.55
CA SER A 145 6.23 -2.06 -9.71
C SER A 145 7.52 -2.10 -10.53
N GLU A 146 8.68 -1.99 -9.89
CA GLU A 146 9.96 -1.99 -10.59
C GLU A 146 10.30 -3.36 -11.16
N SER A 147 9.93 -4.45 -10.49
CA SER A 147 10.05 -5.81 -11.04
C SER A 147 9.15 -6.04 -12.25
N TYR A 148 7.95 -5.45 -12.25
CA TYR A 148 7.03 -5.50 -13.39
C TYR A 148 7.53 -4.66 -14.57
N LEU A 149 8.01 -3.44 -14.31
CA LEU A 149 8.43 -2.48 -15.33
C LEU A 149 9.83 -2.79 -15.88
N GLY A 150 10.74 -3.25 -15.04
CA GLY A 150 12.15 -3.46 -15.36
C GLY A 150 13.00 -2.18 -15.26
N HIS A 151 12.48 -1.15 -14.63
CA HIS A 151 13.16 0.12 -14.36
C HIS A 151 12.61 0.79 -13.09
N ALA A 152 13.30 1.81 -12.59
CA ALA A 152 12.86 2.61 -11.44
C ALA A 152 11.52 3.29 -11.75
N TRP A 153 10.56 3.19 -10.83
CA TRP A 153 9.19 3.63 -11.01
C TRP A 153 8.92 5.05 -10.54
N CYS A 154 9.30 5.37 -9.31
CA CYS A 154 9.00 6.66 -8.66
C CYS A 154 10.24 7.22 -7.97
N PRO A 155 10.77 8.39 -8.41
CA PRO A 155 11.97 8.98 -7.84
C PRO A 155 11.74 9.75 -6.54
N GLN A 156 10.51 10.15 -6.22
CA GLN A 156 10.20 10.99 -5.07
C GLN A 156 9.08 10.40 -4.23
N TRP A 157 9.33 10.29 -2.92
CA TRP A 157 8.39 9.77 -1.94
C TRP A 157 8.19 10.81 -0.84
N PHE A 158 6.94 11.11 -0.53
CA PHE A 158 6.57 12.08 0.49
C PHE A 158 5.76 11.40 1.59
N HIS A 159 6.34 11.27 2.79
CA HIS A 159 5.72 10.65 3.93
C HIS A 159 5.35 11.68 4.99
N VAL A 160 4.07 11.73 5.36
CA VAL A 160 3.52 12.68 6.32
C VAL A 160 3.36 12.00 7.68
N HIS A 161 3.84 12.65 8.73
CA HIS A 161 3.60 12.18 10.09
C HIS A 161 2.14 12.34 10.51
N HIS A 162 1.70 11.51 11.44
CA HIS A 162 0.36 11.61 12.00
C HIS A 162 0.22 12.88 12.84
N LEU A 163 -0.90 13.57 12.66
CA LEU A 163 -1.30 14.63 13.58
C LEU A 163 -1.82 13.99 14.87
N ASN A 164 -1.10 14.21 15.96
CA ASN A 164 -1.43 13.66 17.27
C ASN A 164 -2.01 14.74 18.18
N THR A 165 -2.92 14.34 19.07
CA THR A 165 -3.36 15.13 20.22
C THR A 165 -2.52 14.80 21.45
N SER A 166 -2.68 15.54 22.53
CA SER A 166 -2.04 15.22 23.83
C SER A 166 -2.42 13.82 24.36
N THR A 167 -3.54 13.27 23.90
CA THR A 167 -4.03 11.92 24.25
C THR A 167 -3.62 10.84 23.23
N GLY A 168 -2.87 11.19 22.19
CA GLY A 168 -2.38 10.29 21.15
C GLY A 168 -3.06 10.45 19.81
N LYS A 169 -3.12 9.38 19.01
CA LYS A 169 -3.68 9.37 17.65
C LYS A 169 -5.19 9.66 17.68
N MET A 170 -5.65 10.64 16.90
CA MET A 170 -7.07 10.88 16.68
C MET A 170 -7.73 9.69 15.97
N SER A 171 -8.88 9.24 16.48
CA SER A 171 -9.62 8.14 15.90
C SER A 171 -11.12 8.42 15.87
N LYS A 172 -11.76 8.21 14.72
CA LYS A 172 -13.22 8.31 14.59
C LYS A 172 -13.96 7.33 15.52
N SER A 173 -13.41 6.14 15.71
CA SER A 173 -14.03 5.10 16.56
C SER A 173 -14.04 5.45 18.05
N LYS A 174 -13.19 6.38 18.49
CA LYS A 174 -13.14 6.87 19.88
C LYS A 174 -13.96 8.13 20.12
N GLY A 175 -14.63 8.68 19.10
CA GLY A 175 -15.41 9.92 19.21
C GLY A 175 -14.58 11.21 19.36
N GLU A 176 -13.27 11.11 19.40
CA GLU A 176 -12.33 12.25 19.52
C GLU A 176 -11.82 12.66 18.14
N PHE A 177 -12.71 13.17 17.30
CA PHE A 177 -12.32 13.61 15.97
C PHE A 177 -12.47 15.12 15.82
N LEU A 178 -11.34 15.82 15.78
CA LEU A 178 -11.30 17.25 15.51
C LEU A 178 -11.43 17.49 14.01
N THR A 179 -12.52 18.14 13.62
CA THR A 179 -12.73 18.57 12.23
C THR A 179 -12.24 20.00 12.04
N VAL A 180 -11.95 20.41 10.80
CA VAL A 180 -11.64 21.80 10.48
C VAL A 180 -12.82 22.72 10.87
N SER A 181 -14.06 22.29 10.61
CA SER A 181 -15.25 23.04 11.00
C SER A 181 -15.33 23.32 12.52
N LEU A 182 -14.94 22.34 13.35
CA LEU A 182 -14.89 22.53 14.79
C LEU A 182 -13.82 23.57 15.20
N LEU A 183 -12.69 23.63 14.48
CA LEU A 183 -11.67 24.65 14.70
C LEU A 183 -12.19 26.05 14.33
N GLU A 184 -12.92 26.18 13.21
CA GLU A 184 -13.57 27.42 12.79
C GLU A 184 -14.63 27.89 13.82
N GLU A 185 -15.46 26.97 14.31
CA GLU A 185 -16.43 27.26 15.40
C GLU A 185 -15.75 27.75 16.68
N LYS A 186 -14.53 27.30 16.94
CA LYS A 186 -13.70 27.79 18.06
C LYS A 186 -12.94 29.08 17.77
N GLY A 187 -13.09 29.64 16.57
CA GLY A 187 -12.50 30.90 16.15
C GLY A 187 -11.07 30.78 15.57
N TYR A 188 -10.62 29.58 15.22
CA TYR A 188 -9.33 29.40 14.57
C TYR A 188 -9.45 29.55 13.05
N ASP A 189 -8.49 30.25 12.44
CA ASP A 189 -8.40 30.36 10.98
C ASP A 189 -7.90 29.05 10.36
N PRO A 190 -8.61 28.46 9.38
CA PRO A 190 -8.21 27.23 8.69
C PRO A 190 -6.84 27.32 8.01
N LEU A 191 -6.43 28.52 7.56
CA LEU A 191 -5.12 28.74 6.95
C LEU A 191 -3.99 28.61 7.97
N ILE A 192 -4.21 29.07 9.21
CA ILE A 192 -3.25 28.89 10.31
C ILE A 192 -3.11 27.40 10.63
N TYR A 193 -4.22 26.66 10.67
CA TYR A 193 -4.19 25.21 10.86
C TYR A 193 -3.42 24.51 9.74
N ARG A 194 -3.67 24.87 8.47
CA ARG A 194 -2.94 24.32 7.33
C ARG A 194 -1.44 24.61 7.39
N PHE A 195 -1.05 25.78 7.86
CA PHE A 195 0.36 26.13 8.04
C PHE A 195 1.03 25.35 9.18
N PHE A 196 0.25 24.98 10.20
CA PHE A 196 0.71 24.15 11.32
C PHE A 196 0.97 22.71 10.90
N CYS A 197 0.12 22.11 10.02
CA CYS A 197 0.29 20.77 9.47
C CYS A 197 1.41 20.70 8.43
#